data_4e67c139bc45ae14648429871f41fe78
#
_entry.id   4e67c139bc45ae14648429871f41fe78
#
_cell.length_a   1.000
_cell.length_b   1.000
_cell.length_c   1.000
_cell.angle_alpha   90.00
_cell.angle_beta   90.00
_cell.angle_gamma   90.00
#
_symmetry.space_group_name_H-M   'P 1'
#
loop_
_entity.id
_entity.type
_entity.pdbx_description
1 polymer ?
#
loop_
_entity_poly.entity_id
_entity_poly.type
_entity_poly.pdbx_seq_one_letter_code
_entity_poly.pdbx_strand_id
1 'polypeptide(L)'
;MGRLAGVLFLTSSGLMLVALPLSPEDASIPGTIAVAASGVGVGCFAMFAPWDAWPRAASLVLVPPAFTLIALGNLYAGREHTYGVFFVVAFVWIGLAHGPWTSLAAAPLAIVAYLVPFFFLAGDVETGVSSVAVTIPACVMVGEVLSWGSTRLARTEEELRHEREIAQGLKELADMKTAFMSAVSHELRTPITICRGHLEVLEPAADRAEIDETVALVLDELGRMGRLVDDITIAVRGDDPSFLRKEPVQIDELTARVARKVQPFLNDRLRVQPGLPDARLDADPDRLEQALVNLLQNAAVHTPEDTPVELRVAQARRAWLFEVVDRGRGLARGQEEEAFERFVHGPASQGSGLGLAVVRSIARGHGGEAGVDNHPGEGATFWILIPR
;
A
#
# COMPACT_ATOMS: atom_id res chain seq x y z
N MET A 1 -22.96 -15.45 2.93
CA MET A 1 -23.98 -16.18 2.11
C MET A 1 -24.81 -17.16 2.93
N GLY A 2 -24.25 -17.95 3.84
CA GLY A 2 -25.02 -18.85 4.72
C GLY A 2 -26.02 -18.13 5.61
N ARG A 3 -25.69 -16.94 6.15
CA ARG A 3 -26.64 -16.11 6.93
C ARG A 3 -27.85 -15.66 6.10
N LEU A 4 -27.65 -15.39 4.80
CA LEU A 4 -28.76 -15.04 3.91
C LEU A 4 -29.72 -16.24 3.76
N ALA A 5 -29.20 -17.47 3.62
CA ALA A 5 -30.02 -18.68 3.66
C ALA A 5 -30.82 -18.77 4.97
N GLY A 6 -30.18 -18.46 6.10
CA GLY A 6 -30.87 -18.43 7.41
C GLY A 6 -32.10 -17.51 7.42
N VAL A 7 -31.95 -16.28 6.87
CA VAL A 7 -33.07 -15.36 6.71
C VAL A 7 -34.18 -15.98 5.83
N LEU A 8 -33.81 -16.59 4.70
CA LEU A 8 -34.77 -17.19 3.79
C LEU A 8 -35.53 -18.38 4.43
N PHE A 9 -34.85 -19.24 5.19
CA PHE A 9 -35.49 -20.32 5.94
C PHE A 9 -36.49 -19.79 6.98
N LEU A 10 -36.07 -18.76 7.75
CA LEU A 10 -36.92 -18.14 8.78
C LEU A 10 -38.15 -17.45 8.17
N THR A 11 -37.96 -16.70 7.10
CA THR A 11 -39.10 -16.01 6.44
C THR A 11 -40.01 -16.97 5.74
N SER A 12 -39.50 -17.99 5.07
CA SER A 12 -40.33 -19.06 4.43
C SER A 12 -41.12 -19.82 5.45
N SER A 13 -40.54 -20.21 6.58
CA SER A 13 -41.24 -20.89 7.68
C SER A 13 -42.30 -19.99 8.31
N GLY A 14 -41.99 -18.69 8.51
CA GLY A 14 -42.98 -17.72 9.01
C GLY A 14 -44.17 -17.56 8.05
N LEU A 15 -43.89 -17.43 6.75
CA LEU A 15 -44.95 -17.35 5.73
C LEU A 15 -45.83 -18.59 5.70
N MET A 16 -45.25 -19.79 5.86
CA MET A 16 -45.96 -21.05 5.94
C MET A 16 -46.92 -21.09 7.13
N LEU A 17 -46.51 -20.57 8.30
CA LEU A 17 -47.34 -20.48 9.48
C LEU A 17 -48.47 -19.42 9.33
N VAL A 18 -48.19 -18.31 8.71
CA VAL A 18 -49.20 -17.27 8.43
C VAL A 18 -50.27 -17.77 7.46
N ALA A 19 -49.91 -18.68 6.53
CA ALA A 19 -50.82 -19.26 5.59
C ALA A 19 -51.72 -20.40 6.19
N LEU A 20 -51.41 -20.90 7.38
CA LEU A 20 -52.18 -22.00 8.03
C LEU A 20 -53.69 -21.75 8.10
N PRO A 21 -54.23 -20.56 8.45
CA PRO A 21 -55.68 -20.33 8.48
C PRO A 21 -56.35 -20.42 7.12
N LEU A 22 -55.57 -20.35 6.03
CA LEU A 22 -56.03 -20.45 4.64
C LEU A 22 -55.85 -21.85 4.07
N SER A 23 -55.40 -22.81 4.89
CA SER A 23 -55.13 -24.19 4.45
C SER A 23 -56.41 -24.91 4.06
N PRO A 24 -56.40 -25.76 3.00
CA PRO A 24 -57.51 -26.60 2.61
C PRO A 24 -57.89 -27.63 3.70
N GLU A 25 -59.10 -28.21 3.60
CA GLU A 25 -59.58 -29.20 4.58
C GLU A 25 -58.75 -30.50 4.57
N ASP A 26 -58.09 -30.82 3.45
CA ASP A 26 -57.22 -31.99 3.30
C ASP A 26 -55.77 -31.75 3.76
N ALA A 27 -55.44 -30.55 4.19
CA ALA A 27 -54.12 -30.21 4.69
C ALA A 27 -53.85 -30.79 6.09
N SER A 28 -52.63 -31.28 6.31
CA SER A 28 -52.20 -31.75 7.62
C SER A 28 -51.61 -30.59 8.43
N ILE A 29 -52.44 -29.92 9.25
CA ILE A 29 -51.98 -28.84 10.13
C ILE A 29 -50.78 -29.23 11.01
N PRO A 30 -50.81 -30.42 11.71
CA PRO A 30 -49.64 -30.83 12.49
C PRO A 30 -48.36 -31.02 11.66
N GLY A 31 -48.51 -31.58 10.44
CA GLY A 31 -47.40 -31.76 9.49
C GLY A 31 -46.81 -30.46 9.05
N THR A 32 -47.63 -29.47 8.68
CA THR A 32 -47.23 -28.14 8.27
C THR A 32 -46.48 -27.40 9.39
N ILE A 33 -46.98 -27.49 10.63
CA ILE A 33 -46.30 -26.89 11.81
C ILE A 33 -44.94 -27.57 12.03
N ALA A 34 -44.84 -28.90 11.91
CA ALA A 34 -43.57 -29.62 12.07
C ALA A 34 -42.52 -29.21 11.02
N VAL A 35 -42.96 -29.05 9.76
CA VAL A 35 -42.08 -28.55 8.68
C VAL A 35 -41.60 -27.14 8.96
N ALA A 36 -42.53 -26.25 9.35
CA ALA A 36 -42.18 -24.87 9.68
C ALA A 36 -41.19 -24.77 10.86
N ALA A 37 -41.43 -25.56 11.93
CA ALA A 37 -40.54 -25.64 13.09
C ALA A 37 -39.14 -26.17 12.69
N SER A 38 -39.06 -27.16 11.82
CA SER A 38 -37.81 -27.69 11.28
C SER A 38 -37.08 -26.64 10.45
N GLY A 39 -37.81 -25.86 9.64
CA GLY A 39 -37.27 -24.74 8.85
C GLY A 39 -36.72 -23.63 9.73
N VAL A 40 -37.39 -23.30 10.86
CA VAL A 40 -36.84 -22.38 11.86
C VAL A 40 -35.53 -22.93 12.45
N GLY A 41 -35.45 -24.21 12.79
CA GLY A 41 -34.24 -24.85 13.30
C GLY A 41 -33.05 -24.73 12.32
N VAL A 42 -33.30 -25.07 11.04
CA VAL A 42 -32.28 -24.91 9.98
C VAL A 42 -31.91 -23.43 9.78
N GLY A 43 -32.89 -22.53 9.83
CA GLY A 43 -32.68 -21.08 9.71
C GLY A 43 -31.84 -20.54 10.85
N CYS A 44 -32.10 -20.91 12.09
CA CYS A 44 -31.28 -20.55 13.24
C CYS A 44 -29.84 -21.09 13.09
N PHE A 45 -29.67 -22.35 12.74
CA PHE A 45 -28.37 -22.91 12.46
C PHE A 45 -27.62 -22.08 11.40
N ALA A 46 -28.25 -21.80 10.27
CA ALA A 46 -27.67 -21.03 9.19
C ALA A 46 -27.33 -19.57 9.59
N MET A 47 -28.09 -18.98 10.53
CA MET A 47 -27.82 -17.61 11.03
C MET A 47 -26.59 -17.56 11.93
N PHE A 48 -26.41 -18.54 12.82
CA PHE A 48 -25.38 -18.53 13.85
C PHE A 48 -24.14 -19.37 13.50
N ALA A 49 -24.16 -20.18 12.44
CA ALA A 49 -22.98 -20.93 12.02
C ALA A 49 -21.81 -20.03 11.63
N PRO A 50 -20.55 -20.44 11.92
CA PRO A 50 -19.35 -19.65 11.69
C PRO A 50 -18.90 -19.68 10.23
N TRP A 51 -19.70 -19.16 9.32
CA TRP A 51 -19.46 -19.16 7.87
C TRP A 51 -18.14 -18.47 7.47
N ASP A 52 -17.66 -17.53 8.30
CA ASP A 52 -16.42 -16.81 8.03
C ASP A 52 -15.18 -17.71 8.20
N ALA A 53 -15.31 -18.79 9.01
CA ALA A 53 -14.26 -19.79 9.21
C ALA A 53 -14.33 -20.96 8.22
N TRP A 54 -15.42 -21.09 7.46
CA TRP A 54 -15.67 -22.22 6.56
C TRP A 54 -15.48 -21.83 5.10
N PRO A 55 -15.10 -22.79 4.21
CA PRO A 55 -15.06 -22.54 2.77
C PRO A 55 -16.43 -22.07 2.25
N ARG A 56 -16.42 -21.20 1.24
CA ARG A 56 -17.67 -20.69 0.62
C ARG A 56 -18.63 -21.82 0.21
N ALA A 57 -18.09 -22.96 -0.25
CA ALA A 57 -18.88 -24.14 -0.63
C ALA A 57 -19.59 -24.81 0.56
N ALA A 58 -19.20 -24.55 1.79
CA ALA A 58 -19.82 -25.16 2.96
C ALA A 58 -21.32 -24.81 3.10
N SER A 59 -21.74 -23.63 2.60
CA SER A 59 -23.15 -23.26 2.62
C SER A 59 -24.03 -24.13 1.70
N LEU A 60 -23.45 -24.90 0.77
CA LEU A 60 -24.18 -25.92 -0.02
C LEU A 60 -24.81 -27.04 0.84
N VAL A 61 -24.32 -27.25 2.06
CA VAL A 61 -24.93 -28.18 3.02
C VAL A 61 -26.39 -27.83 3.33
N LEU A 62 -26.80 -26.58 3.10
CA LEU A 62 -28.18 -26.12 3.29
C LEU A 62 -29.11 -26.45 2.11
N VAL A 63 -28.59 -26.88 0.97
CA VAL A 63 -29.40 -27.22 -0.24
C VAL A 63 -30.26 -28.45 -0.01
N PRO A 64 -29.77 -29.61 0.50
CA PRO A 64 -30.60 -30.77 0.76
C PRO A 64 -31.73 -30.50 1.76
N PRO A 65 -31.52 -29.90 2.94
CA PRO A 65 -32.61 -29.57 3.86
C PRO A 65 -33.61 -28.59 3.27
N ALA A 66 -33.16 -27.60 2.43
CA ALA A 66 -34.10 -26.71 1.76
C ALA A 66 -35.09 -27.46 0.87
N PHE A 67 -34.60 -28.30 -0.03
CA PHE A 67 -35.48 -29.06 -0.93
C PHE A 67 -36.31 -30.10 -0.18
N THR A 68 -35.78 -30.73 0.87
CA THR A 68 -36.54 -31.63 1.72
C THR A 68 -37.71 -30.94 2.41
N LEU A 69 -37.49 -29.74 2.98
CA LEU A 69 -38.55 -28.96 3.64
C LEU A 69 -39.59 -28.46 2.63
N ILE A 70 -39.20 -28.10 1.41
CA ILE A 70 -40.11 -27.72 0.34
C ILE A 70 -40.97 -28.92 -0.05
N ALA A 71 -40.38 -30.12 -0.23
CA ALA A 71 -41.09 -31.34 -0.55
C ALA A 71 -42.12 -31.73 0.52
N LEU A 72 -41.70 -31.72 1.80
CA LEU A 72 -42.58 -31.99 2.94
C LEU A 72 -43.66 -30.93 3.10
N GLY A 73 -43.32 -29.66 2.87
CA GLY A 73 -44.30 -28.56 2.86
C GLY A 73 -45.40 -28.80 1.84
N ASN A 74 -45.05 -29.16 0.61
CA ASN A 74 -46.00 -29.50 -0.44
C ASN A 74 -46.80 -30.77 -0.12
N LEU A 75 -46.20 -31.78 0.56
CA LEU A 75 -46.88 -32.99 0.96
C LEU A 75 -47.98 -32.73 1.99
N TYR A 76 -47.77 -31.82 2.95
CA TYR A 76 -48.72 -31.53 4.02
C TYR A 76 -49.67 -30.37 3.74
N ALA A 77 -49.43 -29.59 2.67
CA ALA A 77 -50.24 -28.42 2.31
C ALA A 77 -51.61 -28.77 1.72
N GLY A 78 -51.84 -30.04 1.31
CA GLY A 78 -53.05 -30.46 0.58
C GLY A 78 -52.92 -30.27 -0.95
N ARG A 79 -53.94 -30.76 -1.68
CA ARG A 79 -53.88 -30.86 -3.16
C ARG A 79 -53.92 -29.49 -3.88
N GLU A 80 -54.55 -28.51 -3.27
CA GLU A 80 -54.79 -27.19 -3.90
C GLU A 80 -53.71 -26.16 -3.62
N HIS A 81 -52.82 -26.43 -2.64
CA HIS A 81 -51.76 -25.46 -2.26
C HIS A 81 -50.39 -26.01 -2.65
N THR A 82 -49.65 -25.20 -3.39
CA THR A 82 -48.27 -25.54 -3.78
C THR A 82 -47.30 -24.51 -3.25
N TYR A 83 -46.32 -24.97 -2.51
CA TYR A 83 -45.16 -24.15 -2.10
C TYR A 83 -44.05 -24.10 -3.18
N GLY A 84 -44.43 -24.26 -4.46
CA GLY A 84 -43.54 -24.25 -5.61
C GLY A 84 -42.68 -22.97 -5.73
N VAL A 85 -43.22 -21.85 -5.24
CA VAL A 85 -42.48 -20.57 -5.19
C VAL A 85 -41.16 -20.66 -4.42
N PHE A 86 -41.09 -21.57 -3.42
CA PHE A 86 -39.82 -21.69 -2.64
C PHE A 86 -38.72 -22.38 -3.42
N PHE A 87 -39.01 -23.12 -4.49
CA PHE A 87 -37.95 -23.57 -5.42
C PHE A 87 -37.27 -22.37 -6.09
N VAL A 88 -38.05 -21.39 -6.54
CA VAL A 88 -37.49 -20.17 -7.14
C VAL A 88 -36.59 -19.48 -6.14
N VAL A 89 -37.04 -19.28 -4.90
CA VAL A 89 -36.26 -18.65 -3.83
C VAL A 89 -34.95 -19.40 -3.55
N ALA A 90 -35.03 -20.75 -3.49
CA ALA A 90 -33.83 -21.58 -3.28
C ALA A 90 -32.84 -21.44 -4.44
N PHE A 91 -33.28 -21.47 -5.68
CA PHE A 91 -32.40 -21.32 -6.85
C PHE A 91 -31.85 -19.89 -7.00
N VAL A 92 -32.60 -18.85 -6.65
CA VAL A 92 -32.11 -17.46 -6.54
C VAL A 92 -30.97 -17.37 -5.52
N TRP A 93 -31.17 -17.96 -4.33
CA TRP A 93 -30.12 -18.00 -3.31
C TRP A 93 -28.89 -18.78 -3.79
N ILE A 94 -29.08 -19.98 -4.40
CA ILE A 94 -27.95 -20.76 -4.94
C ILE A 94 -27.18 -19.93 -5.96
N GLY A 95 -27.86 -19.28 -6.89
CA GLY A 95 -27.24 -18.46 -7.93
C GLY A 95 -26.48 -17.24 -7.41
N LEU A 96 -26.99 -16.56 -6.38
CA LEU A 96 -26.32 -15.42 -5.76
C LEU A 96 -25.17 -15.82 -4.83
N ALA A 97 -25.30 -16.99 -4.19
CA ALA A 97 -24.34 -17.45 -3.17
C ALA A 97 -23.14 -18.22 -3.75
N HIS A 98 -23.35 -18.87 -4.89
CA HIS A 98 -22.39 -19.80 -5.45
C HIS A 98 -22.06 -19.47 -6.91
N GLY A 99 -20.97 -20.09 -7.41
CA GLY A 99 -20.51 -19.88 -8.77
C GLY A 99 -21.40 -20.55 -9.85
N PRO A 100 -21.15 -20.28 -11.13
CA PRO A 100 -21.84 -20.90 -12.25
C PRO A 100 -21.85 -22.42 -12.15
N TRP A 101 -22.90 -23.05 -12.72
CA TRP A 101 -23.17 -24.49 -12.76
C TRP A 101 -23.66 -25.08 -11.43
N THR A 102 -23.71 -24.33 -10.32
CA THR A 102 -24.16 -24.84 -9.03
C THR A 102 -25.67 -25.07 -9.03
N SER A 103 -26.45 -24.21 -9.66
CA SER A 103 -27.89 -24.37 -9.82
C SER A 103 -28.21 -25.63 -10.65
N LEU A 104 -27.47 -25.86 -11.73
CA LEU A 104 -27.61 -27.05 -12.54
C LEU A 104 -27.29 -28.34 -11.75
N ALA A 105 -26.23 -28.31 -10.94
CA ALA A 105 -25.85 -29.41 -10.08
C ALA A 105 -26.92 -29.74 -9.00
N ALA A 106 -27.70 -28.75 -8.54
CA ALA A 106 -28.78 -28.90 -7.58
C ALA A 106 -30.10 -29.44 -8.24
N ALA A 107 -30.21 -29.31 -9.56
CA ALA A 107 -31.46 -29.68 -10.27
C ALA A 107 -31.95 -31.10 -10.04
N PRO A 108 -31.12 -32.17 -10.02
CA PRO A 108 -31.59 -33.53 -9.77
C PRO A 108 -32.30 -33.68 -8.41
N LEU A 109 -31.74 -33.04 -7.37
CA LEU A 109 -32.33 -33.05 -6.02
C LEU A 109 -33.65 -32.25 -6.00
N ALA A 110 -33.73 -31.14 -6.70
CA ALA A 110 -34.94 -30.34 -6.84
C ALA A 110 -36.04 -31.11 -7.59
N ILE A 111 -35.71 -31.85 -8.65
CA ILE A 111 -36.65 -32.71 -9.39
C ILE A 111 -37.27 -33.77 -8.46
N VAL A 112 -36.43 -34.48 -7.69
CA VAL A 112 -36.91 -35.47 -6.71
C VAL A 112 -37.81 -34.81 -5.69
N ALA A 113 -37.38 -33.69 -5.09
CA ALA A 113 -38.17 -32.96 -4.09
C ALA A 113 -39.51 -32.46 -4.64
N TYR A 114 -39.58 -32.07 -5.91
CA TYR A 114 -40.79 -31.62 -6.57
C TYR A 114 -41.78 -32.76 -6.84
N LEU A 115 -41.30 -33.95 -7.20
CA LEU A 115 -42.13 -35.10 -7.59
C LEU A 115 -42.62 -35.91 -6.37
N VAL A 116 -41.92 -35.90 -5.24
CA VAL A 116 -42.29 -36.66 -4.04
C VAL A 116 -43.75 -36.49 -3.61
N PRO A 117 -44.32 -35.28 -3.51
CA PRO A 117 -45.71 -35.08 -3.12
C PRO A 117 -46.72 -35.78 -4.06
N PHE A 118 -46.44 -35.80 -5.37
CA PHE A 118 -47.34 -36.43 -6.37
C PHE A 118 -47.43 -37.92 -6.20
N PHE A 119 -46.37 -38.60 -5.79
CA PHE A 119 -46.39 -40.04 -5.52
C PHE A 119 -47.18 -40.41 -4.26
N PHE A 120 -47.12 -39.58 -3.20
CA PHE A 120 -47.74 -39.89 -1.92
C PHE A 120 -49.19 -39.41 -1.80
N LEU A 121 -49.59 -38.37 -2.51
CA LEU A 121 -50.96 -37.81 -2.45
C LEU A 121 -51.92 -38.42 -3.46
N ALA A 122 -51.56 -39.56 -4.12
CA ALA A 122 -52.33 -40.17 -5.18
C ALA A 122 -52.73 -39.16 -6.28
N GLY A 123 -51.90 -38.22 -6.56
CA GLY A 123 -52.08 -37.19 -7.56
C GLY A 123 -51.84 -37.73 -8.98
N ASP A 124 -52.23 -36.95 -9.96
CA ASP A 124 -51.92 -37.24 -11.36
C ASP A 124 -50.42 -37.04 -11.61
N VAL A 125 -49.69 -38.18 -11.65
CA VAL A 125 -48.23 -38.19 -11.87
C VAL A 125 -47.89 -37.56 -13.22
N GLU A 126 -48.75 -37.67 -14.23
CA GLU A 126 -48.54 -37.08 -15.55
C GLU A 126 -48.52 -35.53 -15.47
N THR A 127 -49.46 -34.98 -14.71
CA THR A 127 -49.46 -33.52 -14.41
C THR A 127 -48.20 -33.10 -13.62
N GLY A 128 -47.75 -33.89 -12.65
CA GLY A 128 -46.52 -33.69 -11.92
C GLY A 128 -45.29 -33.65 -12.81
N VAL A 129 -45.16 -34.61 -13.71
CA VAL A 129 -44.05 -34.72 -14.67
C VAL A 129 -44.05 -33.55 -15.67
N SER A 130 -45.23 -33.18 -16.17
CA SER A 130 -45.33 -32.04 -17.10
C SER A 130 -44.97 -30.70 -16.43
N SER A 131 -45.37 -30.51 -15.17
CA SER A 131 -45.06 -29.32 -14.39
C SER A 131 -43.56 -29.20 -14.05
N VAL A 132 -42.91 -30.32 -13.65
CA VAL A 132 -41.49 -30.34 -13.31
C VAL A 132 -40.61 -30.03 -14.54
N ALA A 133 -41.05 -30.49 -15.73
CA ALA A 133 -40.33 -30.27 -16.97
C ALA A 133 -40.19 -28.77 -17.36
N VAL A 134 -41.07 -27.94 -16.81
CA VAL A 134 -41.03 -26.48 -17.02
C VAL A 134 -40.44 -25.73 -15.80
N THR A 135 -40.92 -26.11 -14.60
CA THR A 135 -40.61 -25.36 -13.38
C THR A 135 -39.12 -25.45 -13.01
N ILE A 136 -38.56 -26.67 -12.97
CA ILE A 136 -37.16 -26.82 -12.55
C ILE A 136 -36.16 -26.22 -13.54
N PRO A 137 -36.29 -26.45 -14.86
CA PRO A 137 -35.40 -25.72 -15.82
C PRO A 137 -35.52 -24.21 -15.73
N ALA A 138 -36.72 -23.66 -15.53
CA ALA A 138 -36.90 -22.22 -15.32
C ALA A 138 -36.18 -21.74 -14.04
N CYS A 139 -36.29 -22.46 -12.93
CA CYS A 139 -35.58 -22.13 -11.69
C CYS A 139 -34.06 -22.23 -11.87
N VAL A 140 -33.54 -23.25 -12.54
CA VAL A 140 -32.11 -23.40 -12.86
C VAL A 140 -31.65 -22.26 -13.73
N MET A 141 -32.42 -21.89 -14.75
CA MET A 141 -32.06 -20.76 -15.62
C MET A 141 -31.96 -19.45 -14.82
N VAL A 142 -32.90 -19.16 -13.94
CA VAL A 142 -32.85 -17.99 -13.07
C VAL A 142 -31.60 -18.02 -12.17
N GLY A 143 -31.33 -19.16 -11.51
CA GLY A 143 -30.14 -19.31 -10.68
C GLY A 143 -28.84 -19.13 -11.46
N GLU A 144 -28.73 -19.73 -12.65
CA GLU A 144 -27.53 -19.59 -13.49
C GLU A 144 -27.33 -18.14 -13.99
N VAL A 145 -28.39 -17.49 -14.47
CA VAL A 145 -28.30 -16.07 -14.90
C VAL A 145 -27.81 -15.17 -13.77
N LEU A 146 -28.33 -15.36 -12.55
CA LEU A 146 -27.89 -14.60 -11.37
C LEU A 146 -26.43 -14.90 -11.00
N SER A 147 -26.01 -16.17 -11.08
CA SER A 147 -24.65 -16.59 -10.79
C SER A 147 -23.64 -16.01 -11.80
N TRP A 148 -23.95 -16.06 -13.10
CA TRP A 148 -23.13 -15.43 -14.13
C TRP A 148 -23.06 -13.93 -13.96
N GLY A 149 -24.21 -13.29 -13.68
CA GLY A 149 -24.31 -11.85 -13.45
C GLY A 149 -23.46 -11.40 -12.25
N SER A 150 -23.62 -12.05 -11.10
CA SER A 150 -22.88 -11.74 -9.88
C SER A 150 -21.38 -11.96 -10.02
N THR A 151 -20.97 -13.04 -10.68
CA THR A 151 -19.56 -13.35 -10.94
C THR A 151 -18.93 -12.33 -11.88
N ARG A 152 -19.67 -11.91 -12.93
CA ARG A 152 -19.19 -10.89 -13.85
C ARG A 152 -19.05 -9.54 -13.17
N LEU A 153 -20.02 -9.14 -12.36
CA LEU A 153 -19.99 -7.90 -11.62
C LEU A 153 -18.79 -7.85 -10.67
N ALA A 154 -18.56 -8.94 -9.91
CA ALA A 154 -17.44 -9.04 -8.99
C ALA A 154 -16.07 -8.89 -9.71
N ARG A 155 -15.92 -9.50 -10.89
CA ARG A 155 -14.69 -9.37 -11.69
C ARG A 155 -14.48 -7.93 -12.18
N THR A 156 -15.54 -7.31 -12.69
CA THR A 156 -15.46 -5.91 -13.16
C THR A 156 -15.11 -4.95 -12.02
N GLU A 157 -15.65 -5.17 -10.82
CA GLU A 157 -15.30 -4.37 -9.64
C GLU A 157 -13.83 -4.53 -9.23
N GLU A 158 -13.29 -5.75 -9.34
CA GLU A 158 -11.89 -6.04 -9.01
C GLU A 158 -10.93 -5.40 -10.04
N GLU A 159 -11.25 -5.48 -11.33
CA GLU A 159 -10.53 -4.82 -12.41
C GLU A 159 -10.50 -3.30 -12.22
N LEU A 160 -11.66 -2.69 -11.93
CA LEU A 160 -11.76 -1.24 -11.67
C LEU A 160 -10.99 -0.80 -10.41
N ARG A 161 -10.91 -1.63 -9.37
CA ARG A 161 -10.08 -1.33 -8.19
C ARG A 161 -8.60 -1.31 -8.56
N HIS A 162 -8.16 -2.32 -9.29
CA HIS A 162 -6.76 -2.41 -9.72
C HIS A 162 -6.35 -1.24 -10.63
N GLU A 163 -7.21 -0.88 -11.60
CA GLU A 163 -6.97 0.30 -12.45
C GLU A 163 -6.88 1.61 -11.63
N ARG A 164 -7.75 1.76 -10.61
CA ARG A 164 -7.71 2.94 -9.73
C ARG A 164 -6.43 3.01 -8.90
N GLU A 165 -5.96 1.89 -8.37
CA GLU A 165 -4.70 1.82 -7.62
C GLU A 165 -3.51 2.22 -8.51
N ILE A 166 -3.45 1.71 -9.74
CA ILE A 166 -2.41 2.08 -10.71
C ILE A 166 -2.50 3.58 -11.05
N ALA A 167 -3.70 4.08 -11.36
CA ALA A 167 -3.90 5.48 -11.69
C ALA A 167 -3.52 6.43 -10.54
N GLN A 168 -3.81 6.03 -9.30
CA GLN A 168 -3.42 6.79 -8.11
C GLN A 168 -1.90 6.80 -7.93
N GLY A 169 -1.22 5.67 -8.06
CA GLY A 169 0.25 5.60 -7.99
C GLY A 169 0.93 6.44 -9.07
N LEU A 170 0.41 6.41 -10.31
CA LEU A 170 0.91 7.26 -11.39
C LEU A 170 0.70 8.75 -11.11
N LYS A 171 -0.43 9.13 -10.52
CA LYS A 171 -0.70 10.51 -10.13
C LYS A 171 0.27 10.98 -9.05
N GLU A 172 0.49 10.19 -8.02
CA GLU A 172 1.44 10.50 -6.94
C GLU A 172 2.87 10.71 -7.48
N LEU A 173 3.31 9.84 -8.41
CA LEU A 173 4.59 10.00 -9.10
C LEU A 173 4.65 11.29 -9.93
N ALA A 174 3.57 11.64 -10.63
CA ALA A 174 3.50 12.88 -11.43
C ALA A 174 3.52 14.13 -10.53
N ASP A 175 2.81 14.10 -9.42
CA ASP A 175 2.78 15.18 -8.44
C ASP A 175 4.16 15.37 -7.78
N MET A 176 4.83 14.28 -7.39
CA MET A 176 6.21 14.32 -6.87
C MET A 176 7.18 14.88 -7.90
N LYS A 177 7.08 14.45 -9.18
CA LYS A 177 7.93 14.99 -10.26
C LYS A 177 7.70 16.49 -10.44
N THR A 178 6.46 16.96 -10.39
CA THR A 178 6.12 18.37 -10.56
C THR A 178 6.64 19.20 -9.40
N ALA A 179 6.48 18.75 -8.16
CA ALA A 179 7.02 19.39 -6.97
C ALA A 179 8.55 19.48 -7.04
N PHE A 180 9.22 18.39 -7.44
CA PHE A 180 10.66 18.34 -7.65
C PHE A 180 11.13 19.39 -8.67
N MET A 181 10.51 19.44 -9.86
CA MET A 181 10.87 20.41 -10.91
C MET A 181 10.62 21.86 -10.47
N SER A 182 9.58 22.10 -9.69
CA SER A 182 9.29 23.43 -9.12
C SER A 182 10.37 23.85 -8.12
N ALA A 183 10.77 22.95 -7.22
CA ALA A 183 11.82 23.22 -6.24
C ALA A 183 13.18 23.48 -6.92
N VAL A 184 13.59 22.66 -7.89
CA VAL A 184 14.80 22.86 -8.70
C VAL A 184 14.77 24.23 -9.37
N SER A 185 13.64 24.61 -9.98
CA SER A 185 13.50 25.89 -10.67
C SER A 185 13.63 27.07 -9.71
N HIS A 186 13.11 26.95 -8.50
CA HIS A 186 13.23 27.96 -7.46
C HIS A 186 14.68 28.12 -7.00
N GLU A 187 15.34 27.00 -6.67
CA GLU A 187 16.72 27.00 -6.19
C GLU A 187 17.74 27.49 -7.23
N LEU A 188 17.46 27.32 -8.52
CA LEU A 188 18.28 27.88 -9.61
C LEU A 188 17.98 29.36 -9.89
N ARG A 189 16.74 29.81 -9.68
CA ARG A 189 16.37 31.21 -9.98
C ARG A 189 17.01 32.18 -9.03
N THR A 190 17.16 31.84 -7.77
CA THR A 190 17.73 32.68 -6.72
C THR A 190 19.17 33.11 -7.07
N PRO A 191 20.12 32.19 -7.30
CA PRO A 191 21.51 32.55 -7.67
C PRO A 191 21.61 33.33 -8.99
N ILE A 192 20.78 32.96 -9.98
CA ILE A 192 20.73 33.70 -11.25
C ILE A 192 20.31 35.15 -11.00
N THR A 193 19.33 35.40 -10.13
CA THR A 193 18.86 36.73 -9.81
C THR A 193 19.97 37.55 -9.06
N ILE A 194 20.70 36.88 -8.17
CA ILE A 194 21.83 37.48 -7.45
C ILE A 194 22.94 37.88 -8.44
N CYS A 195 23.39 36.95 -9.29
CA CYS A 195 24.39 37.25 -10.32
C CYS A 195 23.97 38.42 -11.20
N ARG A 196 22.72 38.41 -11.67
CA ARG A 196 22.19 39.48 -12.51
C ARG A 196 22.16 40.80 -11.75
N GLY A 197 21.72 40.84 -10.49
CA GLY A 197 21.68 42.05 -9.68
C GLY A 197 23.05 42.66 -9.47
N HIS A 198 24.06 41.86 -9.18
CA HIS A 198 25.45 42.38 -9.05
C HIS A 198 25.99 42.94 -10.37
N LEU A 199 25.70 42.31 -11.50
CA LEU A 199 26.13 42.81 -12.82
C LEU A 199 25.35 44.06 -13.26
N GLU A 200 24.05 44.18 -12.91
CA GLU A 200 23.21 45.33 -13.27
C GLU A 200 23.58 46.59 -12.48
N VAL A 201 24.09 46.44 -11.25
CA VAL A 201 24.51 47.55 -10.39
C VAL A 201 25.93 48.04 -10.72
N LEU A 202 26.75 47.24 -11.42
CA LEU A 202 28.11 47.62 -11.79
C LEU A 202 28.08 48.77 -12.79
N GLU A 203 28.56 49.94 -12.36
CA GLU A 203 28.58 51.13 -13.20
C GLU A 203 29.69 51.07 -14.27
N PRO A 204 29.48 51.69 -15.46
CA PRO A 204 30.54 51.78 -16.50
C PRO A 204 31.81 52.46 -16.06
N ALA A 205 31.75 53.27 -14.99
CA ALA A 205 32.87 54.00 -14.41
C ALA A 205 33.46 53.32 -13.15
N ALA A 206 33.03 52.08 -12.84
CA ALA A 206 33.53 51.33 -11.69
C ALA A 206 35.04 51.16 -11.73
N ASP A 207 35.67 51.28 -10.60
CA ASP A 207 37.10 51.06 -10.48
C ASP A 207 37.47 49.57 -10.57
N ARG A 208 38.75 49.26 -10.70
CA ARG A 208 39.24 47.91 -10.85
C ARG A 208 38.89 47.01 -9.65
N ALA A 209 38.90 47.60 -8.43
CA ALA A 209 38.63 46.83 -7.22
C ALA A 209 37.14 46.40 -7.15
N GLU A 210 36.21 47.28 -7.50
CA GLU A 210 34.79 47.03 -7.55
C GLU A 210 34.43 46.00 -8.61
N ILE A 211 35.10 46.07 -9.80
CA ILE A 211 34.94 45.04 -10.83
C ILE A 211 35.42 43.67 -10.33
N ASP A 212 36.63 43.62 -9.73
CA ASP A 212 37.23 42.38 -9.27
C ASP A 212 36.37 41.75 -8.14
N GLU A 213 35.80 42.55 -7.24
CA GLU A 213 34.86 42.09 -6.20
C GLU A 213 33.57 41.53 -6.79
N THR A 214 32.95 42.26 -7.71
CA THR A 214 31.73 41.81 -8.40
C THR A 214 31.96 40.49 -9.16
N VAL A 215 33.08 40.39 -9.87
CA VAL A 215 33.45 39.16 -10.58
C VAL A 215 33.65 38.00 -9.61
N ALA A 216 34.30 38.23 -8.47
CA ALA A 216 34.48 37.19 -7.44
C ALA A 216 33.14 36.68 -6.88
N LEU A 217 32.18 37.56 -6.58
CA LEU A 217 30.84 37.21 -6.12
C LEU A 217 30.07 36.42 -7.16
N VAL A 218 30.11 36.85 -8.43
CA VAL A 218 29.44 36.13 -9.52
C VAL A 218 30.04 34.73 -9.73
N LEU A 219 31.38 34.62 -9.67
CA LEU A 219 32.06 33.32 -9.82
C LEU A 219 31.73 32.36 -8.66
N ASP A 220 31.63 32.88 -7.43
CA ASP A 220 31.22 32.07 -6.28
C ASP A 220 29.79 31.54 -6.43
N GLU A 221 28.86 32.40 -6.86
CA GLU A 221 27.46 32.00 -7.09
C GLU A 221 27.30 31.02 -8.26
N LEU A 222 28.06 31.17 -9.34
CA LEU A 222 28.12 30.18 -10.43
C LEU A 222 28.70 28.84 -9.94
N GLY A 223 29.69 28.85 -9.07
CA GLY A 223 30.22 27.66 -8.43
C GLY A 223 29.20 26.97 -7.54
N ARG A 224 28.37 27.75 -6.81
CA ARG A 224 27.25 27.24 -6.05
C ARG A 224 26.18 26.55 -6.94
N MET A 225 25.86 27.21 -8.08
CA MET A 225 24.93 26.61 -9.06
C MET A 225 25.47 25.29 -9.63
N GLY A 226 26.77 25.21 -9.94
CA GLY A 226 27.41 23.98 -10.40
C GLY A 226 27.23 22.83 -9.38
N ARG A 227 27.53 23.12 -8.11
CA ARG A 227 27.31 22.14 -7.01
C ARG A 227 25.85 21.71 -6.90
N LEU A 228 24.89 22.64 -7.02
CA LEU A 228 23.48 22.32 -6.97
C LEU A 228 23.05 21.38 -8.12
N VAL A 229 23.54 21.60 -9.34
CA VAL A 229 23.26 20.72 -10.49
C VAL A 229 23.85 19.32 -10.28
N ASP A 230 25.06 19.23 -9.73
CA ASP A 230 25.68 17.94 -9.36
C ASP A 230 24.87 17.24 -8.30
N ASP A 231 24.43 17.93 -7.23
CA ASP A 231 23.60 17.37 -6.17
C ASP A 231 22.25 16.85 -6.69
N ILE A 232 21.60 17.60 -7.59
CA ILE A 232 20.37 17.17 -8.27
C ILE A 232 20.63 15.89 -9.07
N THR A 233 21.73 15.85 -9.82
CA THR A 233 22.08 14.68 -10.62
C THR A 233 22.28 13.45 -9.75
N ILE A 234 22.99 13.58 -8.62
CA ILE A 234 23.23 12.48 -7.68
C ILE A 234 21.92 12.08 -6.99
N ALA A 235 21.13 13.05 -6.52
CA ALA A 235 19.85 12.75 -5.88
C ALA A 235 18.89 11.97 -6.80
N VAL A 236 19.00 12.11 -8.14
CA VAL A 236 18.17 11.41 -9.11
C VAL A 236 18.78 10.08 -9.54
N ARG A 237 20.09 9.98 -9.69
CA ARG A 237 20.79 8.85 -10.30
C ARG A 237 21.74 8.11 -9.34
N GLY A 238 22.00 8.66 -8.17
CA GLY A 238 23.00 8.15 -7.25
C GLY A 238 22.68 6.75 -6.69
N ASP A 239 21.40 6.34 -6.71
CA ASP A 239 20.98 5.00 -6.32
C ASP A 239 21.37 3.93 -7.38
N ASP A 240 21.70 4.33 -8.62
CA ASP A 240 22.13 3.43 -9.69
C ASP A 240 23.62 3.08 -9.51
N PRO A 241 23.98 1.82 -9.23
CA PRO A 241 25.38 1.41 -9.07
C PRO A 241 26.26 1.69 -10.30
N SER A 242 25.66 1.77 -11.50
CA SER A 242 26.39 2.07 -12.73
C SER A 242 26.85 3.51 -12.83
N PHE A 243 26.33 4.39 -11.98
CA PHE A 243 26.70 5.79 -11.89
C PHE A 243 28.00 6.01 -11.10
N LEU A 244 28.42 5.02 -10.31
CA LEU A 244 29.60 5.08 -9.46
C LEU A 244 30.86 4.53 -10.14
N ARG A 245 31.99 5.15 -9.87
CA ARG A 245 33.32 4.67 -10.28
C ARG A 245 34.07 4.11 -9.08
N LYS A 246 33.77 2.88 -8.72
CA LYS A 246 34.37 2.22 -7.56
C LYS A 246 35.83 1.87 -7.82
N GLU A 247 36.69 2.20 -6.86
CA GLU A 247 38.11 1.84 -6.82
C GLU A 247 38.55 1.58 -5.38
N PRO A 248 39.68 0.92 -5.15
CA PRO A 248 40.21 0.72 -3.80
C PRO A 248 40.63 2.07 -3.17
N VAL A 249 39.90 2.50 -2.15
CA VAL A 249 40.12 3.76 -1.42
C VAL A 249 40.75 3.44 -0.07
N GLN A 250 41.82 4.16 0.30
CA GLN A 250 42.34 4.14 1.65
C GLN A 250 41.52 5.07 2.55
N ILE A 251 40.99 4.52 3.64
CA ILE A 251 40.07 5.26 4.53
C ILE A 251 40.77 6.44 5.18
N ASP A 252 42.01 6.29 5.59
CA ASP A 252 42.80 7.38 6.21
C ASP A 252 43.04 8.52 5.23
N GLU A 253 43.35 8.23 3.96
CA GLU A 253 43.49 9.24 2.92
C GLU A 253 42.19 9.97 2.64
N LEU A 254 41.05 9.24 2.57
CA LEU A 254 39.74 9.80 2.38
C LEU A 254 39.37 10.76 3.53
N THR A 255 39.52 10.31 4.77
CA THR A 255 39.18 11.14 5.95
C THR A 255 40.09 12.36 6.05
N ALA A 256 41.37 12.25 5.70
CA ALA A 256 42.30 13.39 5.63
C ALA A 256 41.90 14.38 4.53
N ARG A 257 41.46 13.92 3.36
CA ARG A 257 40.93 14.82 2.29
C ARG A 257 39.68 15.54 2.75
N VAL A 258 38.74 14.81 3.33
CA VAL A 258 37.51 15.38 3.90
C VAL A 258 37.83 16.44 4.95
N ALA A 259 38.72 16.14 5.91
CA ALA A 259 39.13 17.06 6.97
C ALA A 259 39.68 18.36 6.41
N ARG A 260 40.61 18.31 5.41
CA ARG A 260 41.11 19.49 4.75
C ARG A 260 40.03 20.34 4.06
N LYS A 261 39.05 19.67 3.44
CA LYS A 261 37.99 20.35 2.69
C LYS A 261 36.99 21.07 3.60
N VAL A 262 36.76 20.55 4.80
CA VAL A 262 35.81 21.12 5.78
C VAL A 262 36.47 22.12 6.76
N GLN A 263 37.78 22.20 6.77
CA GLN A 263 38.53 23.12 7.66
C GLN A 263 38.06 24.58 7.58
N PRO A 264 37.73 25.17 6.40
CA PRO A 264 37.30 26.54 6.32
C PRO A 264 36.05 26.92 7.09
N PHE A 265 35.16 25.94 7.36
CA PHE A 265 33.88 26.14 8.05
C PHE A 265 33.75 25.42 9.40
N LEU A 266 34.59 24.44 9.69
CA LEU A 266 34.64 23.78 10.99
C LEU A 266 35.86 24.24 11.84
N ASN A 267 36.88 24.80 11.23
CA ASN A 267 38.12 25.23 11.89
C ASN A 267 38.66 24.13 12.85
N ASP A 268 39.02 24.50 14.06
CA ASP A 268 39.54 23.59 15.10
C ASP A 268 38.44 22.76 15.80
N ARG A 269 37.17 22.84 15.35
CA ARG A 269 36.06 22.13 15.91
C ARG A 269 35.98 20.65 15.46
N LEU A 270 36.58 20.35 14.29
CA LEU A 270 36.57 18.97 13.77
C LEU A 270 37.53 18.10 14.57
N ARG A 271 36.98 16.99 15.06
CA ARG A 271 37.75 15.90 15.65
C ARG A 271 37.60 14.65 14.78
N VAL A 272 38.70 14.22 14.16
CA VAL A 272 38.72 12.99 13.41
C VAL A 272 39.26 11.88 14.33
N GLN A 273 38.50 10.81 14.51
CA GLN A 273 38.97 9.67 15.26
C GLN A 273 40.18 9.05 14.53
N PRO A 274 41.25 8.66 15.25
CA PRO A 274 42.40 8.01 14.61
C PRO A 274 41.96 6.83 13.76
N GLY A 275 42.44 6.81 12.52
CA GLY A 275 42.04 5.81 11.53
C GLY A 275 42.52 4.39 11.88
N LEU A 276 42.01 3.43 11.14
CA LEU A 276 42.46 2.04 11.18
C LEU A 276 43.57 1.89 10.14
N PRO A 277 44.85 1.68 10.51
CA PRO A 277 45.94 1.58 9.56
C PRO A 277 45.64 0.55 8.46
N ASP A 278 45.96 0.89 7.21
CA ASP A 278 45.76 0.05 6.01
C ASP A 278 44.33 -0.34 5.69
N ALA A 279 43.35 0.31 6.27
CA ALA A 279 41.93 0.06 6.01
C ALA A 279 41.55 0.50 4.59
N ARG A 280 41.02 -0.45 3.80
CA ARG A 280 40.59 -0.23 2.41
C ARG A 280 39.11 -0.52 2.21
N LEU A 281 38.50 0.24 1.32
CA LEU A 281 37.12 0.14 0.91
C LEU A 281 37.04 0.24 -0.62
N ASP A 282 36.27 -0.62 -1.26
CA ASP A 282 35.95 -0.48 -2.68
C ASP A 282 34.76 0.47 -2.86
N ALA A 283 35.05 1.72 -3.22
CA ALA A 283 34.07 2.79 -3.29
C ALA A 283 34.46 3.85 -4.34
N ASP A 284 33.51 4.68 -4.71
CA ASP A 284 33.77 5.90 -5.48
C ASP A 284 34.31 6.98 -4.51
N PRO A 285 35.60 7.34 -4.59
CA PRO A 285 36.23 8.23 -3.61
C PRO A 285 35.65 9.64 -3.64
N ASP A 286 35.26 10.14 -4.80
CA ASP A 286 34.75 11.50 -4.95
C ASP A 286 33.32 11.59 -4.41
N ARG A 287 32.49 10.57 -4.65
CA ARG A 287 31.13 10.51 -4.14
C ARG A 287 31.07 10.29 -2.63
N LEU A 288 31.94 9.43 -2.10
CA LEU A 288 32.00 9.22 -0.66
C LEU A 288 32.55 10.45 0.08
N GLU A 289 33.54 11.13 -0.49
CA GLU A 289 34.02 12.41 0.00
C GLU A 289 32.88 13.45 0.03
N GLN A 290 32.10 13.57 -1.04
CA GLN A 290 30.95 14.48 -1.14
C GLN A 290 29.91 14.17 -0.05
N ALA A 291 29.58 12.89 0.16
CA ALA A 291 28.64 12.50 1.20
C ALA A 291 29.13 12.90 2.61
N LEU A 292 30.38 12.65 2.93
CA LEU A 292 30.97 13.02 4.23
C LEU A 292 31.05 14.55 4.42
N VAL A 293 31.39 15.28 3.37
CA VAL A 293 31.38 16.75 3.40
C VAL A 293 29.98 17.29 3.65
N ASN A 294 28.96 16.73 3.00
CA ASN A 294 27.57 17.13 3.23
C ASN A 294 27.13 16.90 4.68
N LEU A 295 27.50 15.76 5.28
CA LEU A 295 27.20 15.48 6.69
C LEU A 295 27.91 16.48 7.62
N LEU A 296 29.18 16.77 7.37
CA LEU A 296 29.96 17.69 8.19
C LEU A 296 29.50 19.15 8.03
N GLN A 297 29.07 19.56 6.84
CA GLN A 297 28.46 20.87 6.60
C GLN A 297 27.14 20.99 7.35
N ASN A 298 26.31 19.95 7.32
CA ASN A 298 25.07 19.92 8.09
C ASN A 298 25.35 20.07 9.60
N ALA A 299 26.31 19.31 10.11
CA ALA A 299 26.74 19.42 11.51
C ALA A 299 27.27 20.84 11.84
N ALA A 300 28.06 21.46 10.96
CA ALA A 300 28.60 22.83 11.17
C ALA A 300 27.50 23.87 11.34
N VAL A 301 26.42 23.77 10.54
CA VAL A 301 25.28 24.71 10.58
C VAL A 301 24.42 24.54 11.83
N HIS A 302 24.25 23.30 12.28
CA HIS A 302 23.29 22.96 13.34
C HIS A 302 23.92 22.81 14.73
N THR A 303 25.24 22.93 14.84
CA THR A 303 25.98 22.83 16.10
C THR A 303 26.52 24.23 16.53
N PRO A 304 26.39 24.60 17.81
CA PRO A 304 26.98 25.85 18.31
C PRO A 304 28.48 25.97 17.99
N GLU A 305 28.96 27.21 17.78
CA GLU A 305 30.34 27.49 17.34
C GLU A 305 31.43 26.94 18.28
N ASP A 306 31.15 26.85 19.56
CA ASP A 306 32.09 26.35 20.57
C ASP A 306 32.07 24.84 20.76
N THR A 307 31.26 24.12 19.98
CA THR A 307 31.04 22.68 20.19
C THR A 307 31.76 21.85 19.13
N PRO A 308 32.50 20.78 19.53
CA PRO A 308 33.18 19.94 18.56
C PRO A 308 32.20 19.07 17.75
N VAL A 309 32.57 18.85 16.48
CA VAL A 309 31.95 17.89 15.57
C VAL A 309 32.93 16.72 15.38
N GLU A 310 32.47 15.49 15.52
CA GLU A 310 33.34 14.32 15.45
C GLU A 310 33.06 13.51 14.18
N LEU A 311 34.10 13.17 13.42
CA LEU A 311 34.05 12.19 12.35
C LEU A 311 34.67 10.88 12.86
N ARG A 312 33.89 9.83 12.93
CA ARG A 312 34.28 8.50 13.38
C ARG A 312 34.16 7.51 12.24
N VAL A 313 35.11 6.57 12.17
CA VAL A 313 35.07 5.47 11.24
C VAL A 313 35.26 4.16 12.00
N ALA A 314 34.32 3.26 11.83
CA ALA A 314 34.35 1.96 12.49
C ALA A 314 34.19 0.84 11.48
N GLN A 315 34.83 -0.30 11.75
CA GLN A 315 34.67 -1.51 10.98
C GLN A 315 33.55 -2.36 11.59
N ALA A 316 32.44 -2.53 10.85
CA ALA A 316 31.42 -3.51 11.17
C ALA A 316 31.72 -4.86 10.48
N ARG A 317 31.02 -5.95 10.85
CA ARG A 317 31.35 -7.33 10.37
C ARG A 317 31.60 -7.47 8.88
N ARG A 318 30.84 -6.76 8.02
CA ARG A 318 30.92 -6.83 6.55
C ARG A 318 30.76 -5.44 5.90
N ALA A 319 30.94 -4.39 6.65
CA ALA A 319 30.73 -3.03 6.20
C ALA A 319 31.65 -2.04 6.91
N TRP A 320 31.78 -0.86 6.35
CA TRP A 320 32.39 0.30 6.98
C TRP A 320 31.29 1.26 7.42
N LEU A 321 31.36 1.72 8.66
CA LEU A 321 30.47 2.70 9.25
C LEU A 321 31.21 4.03 9.39
N PHE A 322 30.69 5.05 8.73
CA PHE A 322 31.16 6.44 8.87
C PHE A 322 30.10 7.20 9.66
N GLU A 323 30.48 7.84 10.75
CA GLU A 323 29.58 8.56 11.64
C GLU A 323 30.06 10.01 11.79
N VAL A 324 29.11 10.94 11.66
CA VAL A 324 29.30 12.36 12.02
C VAL A 324 28.44 12.64 13.23
N VAL A 325 29.11 12.88 14.35
CA VAL A 325 28.46 13.16 15.64
C VAL A 325 28.45 14.65 15.88
N ASP A 326 27.29 15.22 16.01
CA ASP A 326 27.09 16.60 16.43
C ASP A 326 26.41 16.67 17.81
N ARG A 327 26.59 17.79 18.49
CA ARG A 327 25.93 18.12 19.75
C ARG A 327 25.05 19.36 19.59
N GLY A 328 24.35 19.42 18.49
CA GLY A 328 23.39 20.45 18.18
C GLY A 328 22.04 20.23 18.86
N ARG A 329 21.01 20.81 18.27
CA ARG A 329 19.64 20.64 18.76
C ARG A 329 19.01 19.28 18.43
N GLY A 330 19.64 18.48 17.55
CA GLY A 330 19.05 17.28 16.97
C GLY A 330 17.87 17.61 16.05
N LEU A 331 17.17 16.56 15.60
CA LEU A 331 15.93 16.64 14.82
C LEU A 331 14.71 16.60 15.74
N ALA A 332 13.57 17.13 15.29
CA ALA A 332 12.31 16.91 15.96
C ALA A 332 11.92 15.43 15.88
N ARG A 333 11.21 14.93 16.89
CA ARG A 333 10.81 13.51 16.93
C ARG A 333 9.97 13.13 15.72
N GLY A 334 10.33 12.04 15.07
CA GLY A 334 9.63 11.51 13.90
C GLY A 334 10.05 12.13 12.57
N GLN A 335 11.04 13.03 12.56
CA GLN A 335 11.59 13.63 11.33
C GLN A 335 12.85 12.92 10.79
N GLU A 336 13.24 11.81 11.40
CA GLU A 336 14.47 11.09 11.07
C GLU A 336 14.48 10.62 9.59
N GLU A 337 13.37 10.08 9.09
CA GLU A 337 13.22 9.67 7.69
C GLU A 337 13.02 10.87 6.76
N GLU A 338 12.18 11.82 7.17
CA GLU A 338 11.86 13.03 6.40
C GLU A 338 13.10 13.89 6.13
N ALA A 339 14.07 13.90 7.06
CA ALA A 339 15.31 14.67 6.92
C ALA A 339 16.15 14.26 5.69
N PHE A 340 16.00 13.04 5.20
CA PHE A 340 16.68 12.55 3.99
C PHE A 340 15.85 12.72 2.71
N GLU A 341 14.64 13.25 2.80
CA GLU A 341 13.86 13.58 1.61
C GLU A 341 14.40 14.82 0.91
N ARG A 342 14.14 14.89 -0.41
CA ARG A 342 14.66 15.96 -1.26
C ARG A 342 13.95 17.28 -0.96
N PHE A 343 14.71 18.39 -0.87
CA PHE A 343 14.22 19.75 -0.62
C PHE A 343 13.54 19.95 0.74
N VAL A 344 13.82 19.09 1.70
CA VAL A 344 13.39 19.29 3.08
C VAL A 344 14.35 20.24 3.78
N HIS A 345 13.79 21.31 4.33
CA HIS A 345 14.54 22.34 5.03
C HIS A 345 14.15 22.39 6.50
N GLY A 346 15.13 22.38 7.38
CA GLY A 346 14.91 22.76 8.77
C GLY A 346 14.69 24.28 8.92
N PRO A 347 14.07 24.76 10.03
CA PRO A 347 13.75 26.18 10.22
C PRO A 347 14.94 27.13 10.18
N ALA A 348 16.18 26.65 10.20
CA ALA A 348 17.42 27.44 10.18
C ALA A 348 18.39 27.02 9.07
N SER A 349 17.97 26.15 8.13
CA SER A 349 18.87 25.72 7.05
C SER A 349 18.90 26.73 5.91
N GLN A 350 20.11 27.18 5.53
CA GLN A 350 20.35 28.04 4.36
C GLN A 350 20.76 27.22 3.12
N GLY A 351 20.64 25.89 3.16
CA GLY A 351 21.04 24.99 2.07
C GLY A 351 19.91 24.67 1.10
N SER A 352 20.21 23.93 0.02
CA SER A 352 19.25 23.49 -1.01
C SER A 352 18.28 22.39 -0.55
N GLY A 353 18.41 21.85 0.67
CA GLY A 353 17.65 20.71 1.13
C GLY A 353 17.96 19.39 0.40
N LEU A 354 19.07 19.35 -0.37
CA LEU A 354 19.50 18.15 -1.11
C LEU A 354 20.61 17.37 -0.42
N GLY A 355 21.35 18.00 0.51
CA GLY A 355 22.57 17.41 1.07
C GLY A 355 22.38 16.01 1.66
N LEU A 356 21.38 15.81 2.52
CA LEU A 356 21.09 14.49 3.12
C LEU A 356 20.50 13.51 2.10
N ALA A 357 19.69 13.97 1.15
CA ALA A 357 19.21 13.14 0.05
C ALA A 357 20.36 12.62 -0.82
N VAL A 358 21.36 13.46 -1.11
CA VAL A 358 22.62 13.08 -1.80
C VAL A 358 23.37 12.03 -0.99
N VAL A 359 23.50 12.19 0.32
CA VAL A 359 24.14 11.20 1.21
C VAL A 359 23.45 9.84 1.10
N ARG A 360 22.13 9.82 1.19
CA ARG A 360 21.33 8.58 1.09
C ARG A 360 21.49 7.93 -0.29
N SER A 361 21.43 8.70 -1.37
CA SER A 361 21.61 8.19 -2.73
C SER A 361 23.02 7.61 -2.95
N ILE A 362 24.05 8.27 -2.48
CA ILE A 362 25.44 7.76 -2.56
C ILE A 362 25.59 6.45 -1.78
N ALA A 363 25.05 6.38 -0.56
CA ALA A 363 25.09 5.17 0.26
C ALA A 363 24.40 3.99 -0.46
N ARG A 364 23.20 4.19 -0.98
CA ARG A 364 22.44 3.18 -1.72
C ARG A 364 23.14 2.72 -3.00
N GLY A 365 23.71 3.64 -3.76
CA GLY A 365 24.49 3.30 -4.97
C GLY A 365 25.71 2.42 -4.65
N HIS A 366 26.30 2.56 -3.47
CA HIS A 366 27.33 1.66 -2.97
C HIS A 366 26.79 0.33 -2.43
N GLY A 367 25.46 0.13 -2.41
CA GLY A 367 24.83 -1.05 -1.83
C GLY A 367 24.69 -0.98 -0.30
N GLY A 368 24.83 0.21 0.25
CA GLY A 368 24.76 0.51 1.67
C GLY A 368 23.51 1.30 2.07
N GLU A 369 23.59 1.91 3.24
CA GLU A 369 22.50 2.69 3.84
C GLU A 369 23.04 3.95 4.51
N ALA A 370 22.18 4.96 4.69
CA ALA A 370 22.45 6.14 5.51
C ALA A 370 21.25 6.40 6.43
N GLY A 371 21.53 6.89 7.62
CA GLY A 371 20.52 7.16 8.63
C GLY A 371 21.00 8.15 9.69
N VAL A 372 20.18 8.31 10.71
CA VAL A 372 20.48 9.19 11.86
C VAL A 372 20.00 8.58 13.16
N ASP A 373 20.86 8.60 14.15
CA ASP A 373 20.51 8.32 15.56
C ASP A 373 20.30 9.67 16.24
N ASN A 374 19.04 10.00 16.48
CA ASN A 374 18.62 11.33 16.90
C ASN A 374 18.37 11.40 18.41
N HIS A 375 18.96 12.41 19.06
CA HIS A 375 18.76 12.73 20.48
C HIS A 375 18.27 14.18 20.60
N PRO A 376 16.95 14.42 20.51
CA PRO A 376 16.40 15.76 20.51
C PRO A 376 16.87 16.61 21.70
N GLY A 377 17.53 17.73 21.42
CA GLY A 377 18.11 18.63 22.45
C GLY A 377 19.54 18.28 22.89
N GLU A 378 20.08 17.12 22.47
CA GLU A 378 21.44 16.67 22.83
C GLU A 378 22.34 16.48 21.60
N GLY A 379 21.77 16.53 20.38
CA GLY A 379 22.45 16.39 19.11
C GLY A 379 21.98 15.21 18.29
N ALA A 380 22.72 14.90 17.22
CA ALA A 380 22.44 13.78 16.34
C ALA A 380 23.74 13.09 15.89
N THR A 381 23.62 11.83 15.55
CA THR A 381 24.67 11.06 14.88
C THR A 381 24.17 10.63 13.51
N PHE A 382 24.66 11.29 12.46
CA PHE A 382 24.40 10.91 11.09
C PHE A 382 25.40 9.84 10.66
N TRP A 383 24.96 8.80 10.01
CA TRP A 383 25.83 7.69 9.65
C TRP A 383 25.62 7.21 8.20
N ILE A 384 26.69 6.67 7.64
CA ILE A 384 26.72 5.98 6.33
C ILE A 384 27.33 4.60 6.55
N LEU A 385 26.64 3.56 6.14
CA LEU A 385 27.09 2.18 6.16
C LEU A 385 27.36 1.71 4.72
N ILE A 386 28.61 1.36 4.41
CA ILE A 386 29.01 0.87 3.08
C ILE A 386 29.50 -0.58 3.20
N PRO A 387 28.93 -1.54 2.45
CA PRO A 387 29.43 -2.92 2.38
C PRO A 387 30.87 -2.98 1.90
N ARG A 388 31.59 -4.04 2.36
CA ARG A 388 32.99 -4.33 1.95
C ARG A 388 33.04 -4.93 0.58
#